data_2e47a5d7a53b0b0906fc19e3505597cc
#
_entry.id   2e47a5d7a53b0b0906fc19e3505597cc
#
_cell.length_a   1.000
_cell.length_b   1.000
_cell.length_c   1.000
_cell.angle_alpha   90.00
_cell.angle_beta   90.00
_cell.angle_gamma   90.00
#
_symmetry.space_group_name_H-M   'P 1'
#
loop_
_entity.id
_entity.type
_entity.pdbx_description
1 polymer ?
#
loop_
_entity_poly.entity_id
_entity_poly.type
_entity_poly.pdbx_seq_one_letter_code
_entity_poly.pdbx_strand_id
1 'polypeptide(L)'
;MKNAVIGNNKQKANLIVLGAVPRLLYLLQQETSSIELKTECAVVLGSLSMGTENNVKSLLDCHIIPALLQGLLSADIRFIEACLRCLRTIFTSPVTPVELLYTDATVIPHLMLLLSRSLHSQEYICQIFAHCCKAPDHQTILFNHGVVQNIAHLLTSVSYKVRMQALKCFSVLAFDNPQVSMTLVNVLVDGELLPQIFVKMLQRDKPIEMQLTAAKCLTYMCRAGSIRTDDNCIVLKTLPCLVRMCNKERLLEERVEGAETLAYLIEPDVELQRIASITDHLISMLADYFKYPSSVSAITDIKRHHETELSDTEDADSRGAIDESQCTAAFLTFPLSQMTQQTQLVSAATSEEKLDHDLKHAHELRQAAFKLYASLGANDEDIRKKIIEAEHMMDRIVNGLSETSVKVRLAAVRCLHSLSRSVQQLRTSFQDHAVWKPLMKVLQNAPDDILVVASSTLCNLLLEFSPSKEPILESGAIDLLCSLTLSENPALRVNGIWALMNMAFQADQKIKSDILRGLSTEQLFRLLSDPDVNVLMKTLGLLRNLLSTRPVSEVTLRVRGICTTCVQCVFTAIVIHTLQKESAPDWISDRSLVHV
;
A
#
# COMPACT_ATOMS: atom_id res chain seq x y z
N MET A 1 -3.19 34.87 25.97
CA MET A 1 -2.81 33.47 25.67
C MET A 1 -2.94 33.14 24.18
N LYS A 2 -4.07 33.44 23.51
CA LYS A 2 -4.30 33.17 22.07
C LYS A 2 -3.13 33.65 21.19
N ASN A 3 -2.69 34.90 21.31
CA ASN A 3 -1.60 35.46 20.50
C ASN A 3 -0.23 34.83 20.82
N ALA A 4 -0.05 34.26 22.00
CA ALA A 4 1.21 33.62 22.41
C ALA A 4 1.40 32.24 21.81
N VAL A 5 0.32 31.57 21.37
CA VAL A 5 0.38 30.20 20.83
C VAL A 5 0.34 30.14 19.31
N ILE A 6 0.11 31.25 18.62
CA ILE A 6 0.06 31.30 17.15
C ILE A 6 1.49 31.15 16.59
N GLY A 7 1.72 30.08 15.82
CA GLY A 7 2.96 29.89 15.06
C GLY A 7 4.21 29.48 15.87
N ASN A 8 4.11 29.30 17.18
CA ASN A 8 5.26 28.95 18.02
C ASN A 8 5.08 27.64 18.80
N ASN A 9 5.59 26.54 18.23
CA ASN A 9 5.47 25.22 18.84
C ASN A 9 6.18 25.09 20.19
N LYS A 10 7.29 25.78 20.40
CA LYS A 10 8.00 25.79 21.69
C LYS A 10 7.17 26.42 22.80
N GLN A 11 6.51 27.56 22.50
CA GLN A 11 5.61 28.20 23.47
C GLN A 11 4.37 27.34 23.74
N LYS A 12 3.82 26.66 22.72
CA LYS A 12 2.71 25.70 22.91
C LYS A 12 3.08 24.59 23.87
N ALA A 13 4.23 23.95 23.66
CA ALA A 13 4.73 22.90 24.55
C ALA A 13 4.96 23.41 25.97
N ASN A 14 5.57 24.59 26.15
CA ASN A 14 5.78 25.19 27.48
C ASN A 14 4.46 25.46 28.20
N LEU A 15 3.44 25.97 27.53
CA LEU A 15 2.13 26.22 28.13
C LEU A 15 1.44 24.93 28.56
N ILE A 16 1.60 23.85 27.81
CA ILE A 16 1.08 22.52 28.19
C ILE A 16 1.77 22.03 29.47
N VAL A 17 3.10 22.11 29.52
CA VAL A 17 3.87 21.72 30.70
C VAL A 17 3.49 22.56 31.93
N LEU A 18 3.19 23.84 31.77
CA LEU A 18 2.73 24.73 32.84
C LEU A 18 1.28 24.49 33.30
N GLY A 19 0.61 23.45 32.76
CA GLY A 19 -0.74 23.08 33.19
C GLY A 19 -1.86 23.93 32.56
N ALA A 20 -1.61 24.53 31.41
CA ALA A 20 -2.63 25.34 30.73
C ALA A 20 -3.84 24.50 30.29
N VAL A 21 -3.64 23.24 29.88
CA VAL A 21 -4.72 22.36 29.35
C VAL A 21 -5.77 22.06 30.40
N PRO A 22 -5.44 21.52 31.58
CA PRO A 22 -6.43 21.27 32.64
C PRO A 22 -7.20 22.55 33.05
N ARG A 23 -6.52 23.69 33.08
CA ARG A 23 -7.16 24.97 33.45
C ARG A 23 -8.14 25.43 32.36
N LEU A 24 -7.78 25.32 31.08
CA LEU A 24 -8.66 25.67 29.96
C LEU A 24 -9.88 24.75 29.91
N LEU A 25 -9.70 23.45 30.13
CA LEU A 25 -10.79 22.46 30.18
C LEU A 25 -11.74 22.75 31.35
N TYR A 26 -11.21 23.08 32.53
CA TYR A 26 -12.03 23.50 33.67
C TYR A 26 -12.89 24.72 33.32
N LEU A 27 -12.32 25.78 32.74
CA LEU A 27 -13.07 26.97 32.33
C LEU A 27 -14.09 26.69 31.24
N LEU A 28 -13.79 25.78 30.31
CA LEU A 28 -14.67 25.39 29.23
C LEU A 28 -15.92 24.66 29.74
N GLN A 29 -15.77 23.82 30.78
CA GLN A 29 -16.85 23.01 31.35
C GLN A 29 -17.63 23.72 32.45
N GLN A 30 -17.05 24.75 33.08
CA GLN A 30 -17.68 25.45 34.19
C GLN A 30 -18.94 26.20 33.77
N GLU A 31 -20.07 25.96 34.43
CA GLU A 31 -21.35 26.57 34.08
C GLU A 31 -21.35 28.09 34.20
N THR A 32 -20.61 28.64 35.19
CA THR A 32 -20.51 30.09 35.42
C THR A 32 -19.64 30.84 34.42
N SER A 33 -18.87 30.14 33.58
CA SER A 33 -18.07 30.78 32.52
C SER A 33 -18.96 31.32 31.42
N SER A 34 -18.66 32.56 30.96
CA SER A 34 -19.39 33.15 29.82
C SER A 34 -19.10 32.36 28.55
N ILE A 35 -20.03 32.43 27.59
CA ILE A 35 -19.89 31.71 26.32
C ILE A 35 -18.70 32.19 25.51
N GLU A 36 -18.36 33.49 25.61
CA GLU A 36 -17.18 34.07 24.99
C GLU A 36 -15.90 33.48 25.56
N LEU A 37 -15.83 33.30 26.90
CA LEU A 37 -14.69 32.67 27.57
C LEU A 37 -14.56 31.20 27.15
N LYS A 38 -15.65 30.46 27.11
CA LYS A 38 -15.67 29.06 26.66
C LYS A 38 -15.19 28.95 25.21
N THR A 39 -15.65 29.85 24.33
CA THR A 39 -15.23 29.90 22.93
C THR A 39 -13.74 30.17 22.80
N GLU A 40 -13.19 31.14 23.52
CA GLU A 40 -11.75 31.43 23.52
C GLU A 40 -10.92 30.27 24.10
N CYS A 41 -11.42 29.56 25.11
CA CYS A 41 -10.78 28.33 25.62
C CYS A 41 -10.69 27.24 24.54
N ALA A 42 -11.78 26.99 23.80
CA ALA A 42 -11.80 26.03 22.71
C ALA A 42 -10.84 26.41 21.57
N VAL A 43 -10.77 27.71 21.23
CA VAL A 43 -9.84 28.24 20.21
C VAL A 43 -8.39 28.05 20.64
N VAL A 44 -8.04 28.32 21.90
CA VAL A 44 -6.68 28.13 22.42
C VAL A 44 -6.31 26.65 22.45
N LEU A 45 -7.21 25.78 22.92
CA LEU A 45 -7.01 24.31 22.92
C LEU A 45 -6.76 23.78 21.49
N GLY A 46 -7.54 24.27 20.51
CA GLY A 46 -7.34 23.95 19.10
C GLY A 46 -5.99 24.45 18.57
N SER A 47 -5.51 25.59 19.03
CA SER A 47 -4.19 26.12 18.68
C SER A 47 -3.06 25.30 19.30
N LEU A 48 -3.22 24.82 20.54
CA LEU A 48 -2.26 23.93 21.20
C LEU A 48 -2.18 22.57 20.49
N SER A 49 -3.30 22.03 20.01
CA SER A 49 -3.36 20.76 19.27
C SER A 49 -2.68 20.81 17.90
N MET A 50 -2.52 22.00 17.32
CA MET A 50 -1.76 22.23 16.06
C MET A 50 -0.23 22.22 16.24
N GLY A 51 0.29 21.85 17.40
CA GLY A 51 1.72 21.75 17.68
C GLY A 51 2.34 20.43 17.23
N THR A 52 3.08 19.82 18.13
CA THR A 52 3.69 18.50 17.94
C THR A 52 2.70 17.37 18.29
N GLU A 53 3.00 16.14 17.86
CA GLU A 53 2.24 14.95 18.28
C GLU A 53 2.19 14.78 19.81
N ASN A 54 3.28 15.13 20.52
CA ASN A 54 3.32 15.10 21.97
C ASN A 54 2.32 16.08 22.61
N ASN A 55 2.08 17.22 21.95
CA ASN A 55 1.05 18.15 22.41
C ASN A 55 -0.33 17.50 22.35
N VAL A 56 -0.65 16.83 21.23
CA VAL A 56 -1.92 16.11 21.07
C VAL A 56 -2.06 15.00 22.10
N LYS A 57 -1.01 14.21 22.35
CA LYS A 57 -1.02 13.18 23.42
C LYS A 57 -1.36 13.78 24.78
N SER A 58 -0.71 14.88 25.14
CA SER A 58 -0.98 15.57 26.43
C SER A 58 -2.42 16.08 26.54
N LEU A 59 -3.02 16.53 25.41
CA LEU A 59 -4.42 16.92 25.40
C LEU A 59 -5.36 15.72 25.57
N LEU A 60 -5.04 14.60 24.93
CA LEU A 60 -5.80 13.34 25.06
C LEU A 60 -5.74 12.80 26.50
N ASP A 61 -4.58 12.84 27.15
CA ASP A 61 -4.38 12.44 28.55
C ASP A 61 -5.23 13.29 29.53
N CYS A 62 -5.52 14.54 29.14
CA CYS A 62 -6.41 15.43 29.89
C CYS A 62 -7.90 15.23 29.55
N HIS A 63 -8.28 14.20 28.82
CA HIS A 63 -9.67 13.90 28.42
C HIS A 63 -10.37 15.05 27.65
N ILE A 64 -9.66 15.67 26.70
CA ILE A 64 -10.19 16.80 25.94
C ILE A 64 -11.41 16.45 25.06
N ILE A 65 -11.45 15.24 24.49
CA ILE A 65 -12.53 14.83 23.57
C ILE A 65 -13.91 14.87 24.24
N PRO A 66 -14.13 14.22 25.39
CA PRO A 66 -15.43 14.32 26.10
C PRO A 66 -15.84 15.75 26.40
N ALA A 67 -14.89 16.62 26.82
CA ALA A 67 -15.16 18.02 27.14
C ALA A 67 -15.63 18.81 25.90
N LEU A 68 -15.00 18.59 24.76
CA LEU A 68 -15.39 19.23 23.49
C LEU A 68 -16.73 18.70 22.97
N LEU A 69 -16.98 17.38 23.07
CA LEU A 69 -18.25 16.77 22.68
C LEU A 69 -19.41 17.34 23.51
N GLN A 70 -19.21 17.56 24.80
CA GLN A 70 -20.19 18.24 25.66
C GLN A 70 -20.41 19.68 25.19
N GLY A 71 -19.36 20.38 24.75
CA GLY A 71 -19.46 21.74 24.20
C GLY A 71 -20.33 21.83 22.95
N LEU A 72 -20.46 20.75 22.17
CA LEU A 72 -21.32 20.69 20.99
C LEU A 72 -22.82 20.74 21.34
N LEU A 73 -23.20 20.50 22.57
CA LEU A 73 -24.60 20.60 23.03
C LEU A 73 -25.06 22.04 23.26
N SER A 74 -24.16 23.02 23.11
CA SER A 74 -24.47 24.45 23.26
C SER A 74 -25.44 24.95 22.17
N ALA A 75 -26.13 26.03 22.48
CA ALA A 75 -26.95 26.75 21.50
C ALA A 75 -26.14 27.74 20.64
N ASP A 76 -24.97 28.20 21.13
CA ASP A 76 -24.13 29.20 20.47
C ASP A 76 -23.29 28.56 19.33
N ILE A 77 -23.52 29.05 18.10
CA ILE A 77 -22.88 28.49 16.92
C ILE A 77 -21.37 28.74 16.90
N ARG A 78 -20.89 29.87 17.39
CA ARG A 78 -19.44 30.20 17.41
C ARG A 78 -18.69 29.28 18.35
N PHE A 79 -19.31 28.95 19.49
CA PHE A 79 -18.74 27.99 20.44
C PHE A 79 -18.74 26.57 19.87
N ILE A 80 -19.84 26.13 19.22
CA ILE A 80 -19.90 24.85 18.50
C ILE A 80 -18.80 24.75 17.43
N GLU A 81 -18.65 25.78 16.59
CA GLU A 81 -17.61 25.81 15.55
C GLU A 81 -16.19 25.76 16.12
N ALA A 82 -15.94 26.44 17.24
CA ALA A 82 -14.65 26.40 17.94
C ALA A 82 -14.35 24.97 18.47
N CYS A 83 -15.34 24.31 19.07
CA CYS A 83 -15.23 22.92 19.53
C CYS A 83 -15.03 21.95 18.35
N LEU A 84 -15.79 22.06 17.26
CA LEU A 84 -15.64 21.24 16.07
C LEU A 84 -14.28 21.41 15.41
N ARG A 85 -13.79 22.64 15.32
CA ARG A 85 -12.45 22.93 14.79
C ARG A 85 -11.35 22.27 15.61
N CYS A 86 -11.47 22.31 16.94
CA CYS A 86 -10.54 21.66 17.85
C CYS A 86 -10.62 20.14 17.71
N LEU A 87 -11.81 19.55 17.73
CA LEU A 87 -12.03 18.11 17.53
C LEU A 87 -11.46 17.63 16.18
N ARG A 88 -11.74 18.38 15.09
CA ARG A 88 -11.16 18.07 13.80
C ARG A 88 -9.63 18.00 13.86
N THR A 89 -8.98 18.99 14.47
CA THR A 89 -7.52 19.03 14.58
C THR A 89 -6.97 17.85 15.38
N ILE A 90 -7.65 17.46 16.45
CA ILE A 90 -7.27 16.30 17.28
C ILE A 90 -7.47 15.01 16.49
N PHE A 91 -8.63 14.78 15.89
CA PHE A 91 -8.92 13.54 15.16
C PHE A 91 -8.08 13.38 13.88
N THR A 92 -7.62 14.45 13.26
CA THR A 92 -6.72 14.37 12.09
C THR A 92 -5.26 14.14 12.48
N SER A 93 -4.92 14.15 13.75
CA SER A 93 -3.58 13.78 14.22
C SER A 93 -3.37 12.27 14.18
N PRO A 94 -2.19 11.80 13.71
CA PRO A 94 -1.90 10.35 13.61
C PRO A 94 -1.84 9.64 14.97
N VAL A 95 -1.67 10.37 16.06
CA VAL A 95 -1.60 9.81 17.42
C VAL A 95 -2.97 9.63 18.09
N THR A 96 -4.03 10.13 17.48
CA THR A 96 -5.39 10.02 18.03
C THR A 96 -6.05 8.73 17.55
N PRO A 97 -6.48 7.83 18.46
CA PRO A 97 -7.24 6.65 18.07
C PRO A 97 -8.59 7.07 17.46
N VAL A 98 -8.85 6.68 16.21
CA VAL A 98 -10.08 7.06 15.49
C VAL A 98 -11.32 6.38 16.09
N GLU A 99 -11.14 5.28 16.81
CA GLU A 99 -12.18 4.53 17.53
C GLU A 99 -12.89 5.39 18.58
N LEU A 100 -12.23 6.43 19.09
CA LEU A 100 -12.82 7.37 20.07
C LEU A 100 -14.06 8.09 19.51
N LEU A 101 -14.20 8.21 18.20
CA LEU A 101 -15.41 8.76 17.56
C LEU A 101 -16.61 7.82 17.71
N TYR A 102 -16.38 6.51 17.82
CA TYR A 102 -17.39 5.46 17.78
C TYR A 102 -17.72 4.85 19.15
N THR A 103 -17.03 5.30 20.21
CA THR A 103 -17.23 4.76 21.58
C THR A 103 -18.60 5.11 22.16
N ASP A 104 -19.16 6.26 21.79
CA ASP A 104 -20.49 6.71 22.21
C ASP A 104 -21.42 6.79 20.99
N ALA A 105 -22.45 5.96 20.99
CA ALA A 105 -23.41 5.85 19.89
C ALA A 105 -24.20 7.17 19.64
N THR A 106 -24.19 8.11 20.56
CA THR A 106 -24.92 9.39 20.42
C THR A 106 -24.13 10.44 19.65
N VAL A 107 -22.81 10.29 19.53
CA VAL A 107 -21.91 11.29 18.93
C VAL A 107 -22.22 11.48 17.43
N ILE A 108 -22.28 10.40 16.65
CA ILE A 108 -22.51 10.49 15.21
C ILE A 108 -23.88 11.09 14.89
N PRO A 109 -25.02 10.63 15.49
CA PRO A 109 -26.31 11.30 15.31
C PRO A 109 -26.28 12.78 15.65
N HIS A 110 -25.57 13.17 16.71
CA HIS A 110 -25.48 14.56 17.11
C HIS A 110 -24.67 15.39 16.10
N LEU A 111 -23.53 14.88 15.62
CA LEU A 111 -22.75 15.53 14.55
C LEU A 111 -23.61 15.71 13.27
N MET A 112 -24.43 14.72 12.93
CA MET A 112 -25.35 14.80 11.80
C MET A 112 -26.36 15.96 11.94
N LEU A 113 -26.90 16.19 13.13
CA LEU A 113 -27.79 17.33 13.40
C LEU A 113 -27.08 18.68 13.22
N LEU A 114 -25.77 18.75 13.51
CA LEU A 114 -24.98 19.96 13.39
C LEU A 114 -24.64 20.32 11.92
N LEU A 115 -24.77 19.39 10.96
CA LEU A 115 -24.55 19.66 9.54
C LEU A 115 -25.43 20.78 8.98
N SER A 116 -26.63 20.98 9.54
CA SER A 116 -27.54 22.03 9.12
C SER A 116 -27.20 23.44 9.67
N ARG A 117 -26.22 23.56 10.57
CA ARG A 117 -25.98 24.79 11.33
C ARG A 117 -25.17 25.84 10.56
N SER A 118 -24.07 25.44 9.90
CA SER A 118 -23.20 26.36 9.18
C SER A 118 -22.29 25.63 8.18
N LEU A 119 -21.69 26.40 7.25
CA LEU A 119 -20.68 25.89 6.32
C LEU A 119 -19.42 25.37 7.04
N HIS A 120 -19.03 25.98 8.16
CA HIS A 120 -17.90 25.50 8.95
C HIS A 120 -18.21 24.19 9.66
N SER A 121 -19.42 24.02 10.19
CA SER A 121 -19.86 22.76 10.76
C SER A 121 -19.85 21.65 9.69
N GLN A 122 -20.35 21.92 8.50
CA GLN A 122 -20.31 20.98 7.37
C GLN A 122 -18.87 20.58 7.00
N GLU A 123 -17.97 21.54 6.85
CA GLU A 123 -16.56 21.29 6.54
C GLU A 123 -15.89 20.43 7.61
N TYR A 124 -16.00 20.80 8.88
CA TYR A 124 -15.30 20.10 9.96
C TYR A 124 -15.84 18.70 10.23
N ILE A 125 -17.15 18.52 10.20
CA ILE A 125 -17.79 17.22 10.42
C ILE A 125 -17.45 16.27 9.27
N CYS A 126 -17.57 16.68 8.02
CA CYS A 126 -17.17 15.87 6.87
C CYS A 126 -15.68 15.48 6.94
N GLN A 127 -14.81 16.39 7.38
CA GLN A 127 -13.39 16.11 7.53
C GLN A 127 -13.12 15.07 8.64
N ILE A 128 -13.85 15.17 9.78
CA ILE A 128 -13.77 14.16 10.85
C ILE A 128 -14.22 12.79 10.32
N PHE A 129 -15.38 12.70 9.66
CA PHE A 129 -15.89 11.44 9.12
C PHE A 129 -14.92 10.84 8.08
N ALA A 130 -14.43 11.64 7.13
CA ALA A 130 -13.49 11.18 6.12
C ALA A 130 -12.19 10.66 6.74
N HIS A 131 -11.67 11.32 7.78
CA HIS A 131 -10.42 10.90 8.43
C HIS A 131 -10.61 9.68 9.34
N CYS A 132 -11.71 9.62 10.09
CA CYS A 132 -11.94 8.57 11.07
C CYS A 132 -12.53 7.28 10.47
N CYS A 133 -12.94 7.27 9.20
CA CYS A 133 -13.42 6.07 8.51
C CYS A 133 -12.25 5.23 8.00
N LYS A 134 -11.70 4.35 8.84
CA LYS A 134 -10.49 3.54 8.54
C LYS A 134 -10.75 2.04 8.44
N ALA A 135 -11.92 1.57 8.83
CA ALA A 135 -12.27 0.15 8.88
C ALA A 135 -13.67 -0.08 8.30
N PRO A 136 -13.99 -1.30 7.83
CA PRO A 136 -15.33 -1.65 7.33
C PRO A 136 -16.45 -1.41 8.35
N ASP A 137 -16.17 -1.63 9.65
CA ASP A 137 -17.14 -1.36 10.72
C ASP A 137 -17.45 0.14 10.81
N HIS A 138 -16.46 1.01 10.64
CA HIS A 138 -16.66 2.46 10.61
C HIS A 138 -17.55 2.87 9.44
N GLN A 139 -17.31 2.31 8.25
CA GLN A 139 -18.18 2.53 7.08
C GLN A 139 -19.63 2.11 7.37
N THR A 140 -19.81 0.94 7.97
CA THR A 140 -21.13 0.41 8.32
C THR A 140 -21.85 1.31 9.33
N ILE A 141 -21.18 1.76 10.38
CA ILE A 141 -21.77 2.66 11.38
C ILE A 141 -22.19 3.99 10.72
N LEU A 142 -21.31 4.64 9.96
CA LEU A 142 -21.62 5.89 9.29
C LEU A 142 -22.76 5.74 8.26
N PHE A 143 -22.76 4.65 7.51
CA PHE A 143 -23.81 4.34 6.55
C PHE A 143 -25.16 4.14 7.21
N ASN A 144 -25.23 3.38 8.31
CA ASN A 144 -26.46 3.10 9.05
C ASN A 144 -27.04 4.37 9.70
N HIS A 145 -26.20 5.34 10.05
CA HIS A 145 -26.65 6.65 10.53
C HIS A 145 -27.09 7.60 9.42
N GLY A 146 -27.09 7.15 8.15
CA GLY A 146 -27.58 7.95 7.03
C GLY A 146 -26.63 9.05 6.56
N VAL A 147 -25.32 8.89 6.79
CA VAL A 147 -24.32 9.89 6.38
C VAL A 147 -24.39 10.14 4.88
N VAL A 148 -24.53 9.10 4.05
CA VAL A 148 -24.61 9.22 2.58
C VAL A 148 -25.69 10.20 2.15
N GLN A 149 -26.91 10.02 2.65
CA GLN A 149 -28.08 10.84 2.27
C GLN A 149 -27.94 12.29 2.78
N ASN A 150 -27.39 12.46 3.97
CA ASN A 150 -27.29 13.77 4.60
C ASN A 150 -26.14 14.63 4.09
N ILE A 151 -25.07 14.04 3.53
CA ILE A 151 -23.94 14.81 2.97
C ILE A 151 -24.01 14.95 1.44
N ALA A 152 -24.87 14.23 0.74
CA ALA A 152 -24.92 14.23 -0.71
C ALA A 152 -25.14 15.65 -1.29
N HIS A 153 -26.07 16.42 -0.73
CA HIS A 153 -26.33 17.80 -1.16
C HIS A 153 -25.13 18.73 -0.95
N LEU A 154 -24.19 18.40 -0.08
CA LEU A 154 -22.97 19.20 0.15
C LEU A 154 -22.01 19.21 -1.04
N LEU A 155 -22.14 18.24 -1.96
CA LEU A 155 -21.36 18.22 -3.21
C LEU A 155 -21.69 19.38 -4.16
N THR A 156 -22.87 20.00 -4.00
CA THR A 156 -23.29 21.18 -4.75
C THR A 156 -23.16 22.48 -3.96
N SER A 157 -22.60 22.41 -2.73
CA SER A 157 -22.37 23.58 -1.87
C SER A 157 -21.58 24.68 -2.58
N VAL A 158 -21.88 25.94 -2.27
CA VAL A 158 -21.12 27.12 -2.74
C VAL A 158 -19.67 27.11 -2.26
N SER A 159 -19.41 26.52 -1.08
CA SER A 159 -18.07 26.42 -0.52
C SER A 159 -17.28 25.26 -1.13
N TYR A 160 -16.15 25.59 -1.78
CA TYR A 160 -15.22 24.56 -2.29
C TYR A 160 -14.73 23.62 -1.19
N LYS A 161 -14.44 24.14 0.00
CA LYS A 161 -13.96 23.32 1.14
C LYS A 161 -15.00 22.29 1.56
N VAL A 162 -16.27 22.70 1.65
CA VAL A 162 -17.36 21.79 1.99
C VAL A 162 -17.52 20.71 0.91
N ARG A 163 -17.56 21.09 -0.38
CA ARG A 163 -17.63 20.12 -1.49
C ARG A 163 -16.50 19.10 -1.41
N MET A 164 -15.28 19.57 -1.17
CA MET A 164 -14.09 18.72 -1.14
C MET A 164 -14.11 17.73 0.02
N GLN A 165 -14.51 18.16 1.22
CA GLN A 165 -14.60 17.27 2.38
C GLN A 165 -15.76 16.26 2.24
N ALA A 166 -16.90 16.66 1.68
CA ALA A 166 -17.98 15.73 1.36
C ALA A 166 -17.54 14.67 0.33
N LEU A 167 -16.82 15.08 -0.72
CA LEU A 167 -16.27 14.18 -1.72
C LEU A 167 -15.30 13.16 -1.11
N LYS A 168 -14.43 13.59 -0.20
CA LYS A 168 -13.53 12.71 0.57
C LYS A 168 -14.30 11.71 1.43
N CYS A 169 -15.42 12.12 2.05
CA CYS A 169 -16.29 11.19 2.77
C CYS A 169 -16.82 10.09 1.85
N PHE A 170 -17.30 10.43 0.67
CA PHE A 170 -17.78 9.42 -0.30
C PHE A 170 -16.68 8.46 -0.73
N SER A 171 -15.47 8.94 -0.95
CA SER A 171 -14.36 8.09 -1.34
C SER A 171 -13.99 7.05 -0.27
N VAL A 172 -13.96 7.42 1.00
CA VAL A 172 -13.66 6.46 2.08
C VAL A 172 -14.83 5.52 2.38
N LEU A 173 -16.07 5.98 2.23
CA LEU A 173 -17.27 5.15 2.45
C LEU A 173 -17.45 4.12 1.33
N ALA A 174 -17.11 4.45 0.09
CA ALA A 174 -17.26 3.57 -1.07
C ALA A 174 -16.12 2.55 -1.21
N PHE A 175 -14.98 2.78 -0.57
CA PHE A 175 -13.81 1.92 -0.73
C PHE A 175 -14.08 0.50 -0.26
N ASP A 176 -13.97 -0.45 -1.17
CA ASP A 176 -14.20 -1.90 -0.94
C ASP A 176 -15.52 -2.20 -0.20
N ASN A 177 -16.56 -1.40 -0.49
CA ASN A 177 -17.87 -1.52 0.15
C ASN A 177 -19.00 -1.57 -0.90
N PRO A 178 -19.43 -2.77 -1.31
CA PRO A 178 -20.50 -2.94 -2.30
C PRO A 178 -21.84 -2.33 -1.87
N GLN A 179 -22.21 -2.43 -0.61
CA GLN A 179 -23.49 -1.92 -0.10
C GLN A 179 -23.57 -0.39 -0.25
N VAL A 180 -22.53 0.32 0.18
CA VAL A 180 -22.44 1.77 0.00
C VAL A 180 -22.46 2.12 -1.48
N SER A 181 -21.61 1.48 -2.29
CA SER A 181 -21.48 1.76 -3.73
C SER A 181 -22.78 1.54 -4.49
N MET A 182 -23.54 0.48 -4.18
CA MET A 182 -24.88 0.22 -4.76
C MET A 182 -25.91 1.26 -4.35
N THR A 183 -25.76 1.85 -3.18
CA THR A 183 -26.62 2.96 -2.75
C THR A 183 -26.27 4.25 -3.48
N LEU A 184 -24.97 4.57 -3.62
CA LEU A 184 -24.50 5.81 -4.25
C LEU A 184 -25.01 5.97 -5.68
N VAL A 185 -25.11 4.89 -6.44
CA VAL A 185 -25.56 4.91 -7.84
C VAL A 185 -26.99 5.47 -7.99
N ASN A 186 -27.83 5.33 -6.95
CA ASN A 186 -29.23 5.74 -6.95
C ASN A 186 -29.50 7.06 -6.21
N VAL A 187 -28.48 7.67 -5.61
CA VAL A 187 -28.63 8.95 -4.90
C VAL A 187 -28.82 10.09 -5.90
N LEU A 188 -29.87 10.88 -5.70
CA LEU A 188 -30.17 12.07 -6.47
C LEU A 188 -29.81 13.33 -5.65
N VAL A 189 -29.15 14.27 -6.30
CA VAL A 189 -28.86 15.60 -5.78
C VAL A 189 -29.25 16.61 -6.83
N ASP A 190 -30.15 17.52 -6.50
CA ASP A 190 -30.67 18.55 -7.43
C ASP A 190 -31.18 17.97 -8.75
N GLY A 191 -31.74 16.75 -8.72
CA GLY A 191 -32.29 16.06 -9.90
C GLY A 191 -31.26 15.30 -10.74
N GLU A 192 -29.99 15.27 -10.34
CA GLU A 192 -28.93 14.51 -11.01
C GLU A 192 -28.48 13.31 -10.18
N LEU A 193 -28.16 12.20 -10.83
CA LEU A 193 -27.55 11.05 -10.17
C LEU A 193 -26.13 11.35 -9.72
N LEU A 194 -25.75 10.84 -8.56
CA LEU A 194 -24.44 11.07 -7.96
C LEU A 194 -23.24 10.73 -8.87
N PRO A 195 -23.24 9.61 -9.64
CA PRO A 195 -22.18 9.35 -10.61
C PRO A 195 -21.99 10.45 -11.66
N GLN A 196 -23.08 11.11 -12.10
CA GLN A 196 -23.01 12.21 -13.06
C GLN A 196 -22.36 13.45 -12.44
N ILE A 197 -22.61 13.71 -11.16
CA ILE A 197 -21.96 14.79 -10.41
C ILE A 197 -20.46 14.52 -10.30
N PHE A 198 -20.06 13.28 -9.98
CA PHE A 198 -18.64 12.91 -9.94
C PHE A 198 -17.99 13.07 -11.32
N VAL A 199 -18.65 12.70 -12.42
CA VAL A 199 -18.13 12.89 -13.78
C VAL A 199 -17.90 14.37 -14.09
N LYS A 200 -18.79 15.27 -13.67
CA LYS A 200 -18.58 16.72 -13.82
C LYS A 200 -17.34 17.22 -13.06
N MET A 201 -17.01 16.60 -11.93
CA MET A 201 -15.82 16.92 -11.14
C MET A 201 -14.51 16.44 -11.79
N LEU A 202 -14.55 15.56 -12.82
CA LEU A 202 -13.38 15.11 -13.58
C LEU A 202 -12.94 16.11 -14.67
N GLN A 203 -13.70 17.17 -14.91
CA GLN A 203 -13.40 18.17 -15.94
C GLN A 203 -12.05 18.86 -15.66
N ARG A 204 -11.33 19.21 -16.74
CA ARG A 204 -9.96 19.76 -16.65
C ARG A 204 -9.88 21.13 -15.97
N ASP A 205 -10.99 21.86 -15.92
CA ASP A 205 -11.11 23.15 -15.23
C ASP A 205 -11.23 23.03 -13.70
N LYS A 206 -11.48 21.82 -13.19
CA LYS A 206 -11.58 21.56 -11.76
C LYS A 206 -10.21 21.36 -11.10
N PRO A 207 -10.07 21.68 -9.80
CA PRO A 207 -8.84 21.39 -9.05
C PRO A 207 -8.45 19.92 -9.13
N ILE A 208 -7.16 19.64 -9.21
CA ILE A 208 -6.64 18.26 -9.38
C ILE A 208 -7.07 17.35 -8.23
N GLU A 209 -7.02 17.84 -7.00
CA GLU A 209 -7.49 17.09 -5.82
C GLU A 209 -8.96 16.65 -5.97
N MET A 210 -9.81 17.50 -6.53
CA MET A 210 -11.21 17.18 -6.80
C MET A 210 -11.33 16.12 -7.90
N GLN A 211 -10.58 16.26 -9.00
CA GLN A 211 -10.57 15.29 -10.09
C GLN A 211 -10.14 13.91 -9.58
N LEU A 212 -9.05 13.82 -8.83
CA LEU A 212 -8.55 12.55 -8.27
C LEU A 212 -9.54 11.91 -7.30
N THR A 213 -10.11 12.68 -6.38
CA THR A 213 -11.05 12.14 -5.39
C THR A 213 -12.35 11.67 -6.05
N ALA A 214 -12.86 12.40 -7.04
CA ALA A 214 -14.02 11.97 -7.83
C ALA A 214 -13.71 10.71 -8.65
N ALA A 215 -12.53 10.62 -9.26
CA ALA A 215 -12.09 9.42 -9.97
C ALA A 215 -11.98 8.21 -9.03
N LYS A 216 -11.54 8.40 -7.79
CA LYS A 216 -11.55 7.34 -6.76
C LYS A 216 -12.97 6.85 -6.47
N CYS A 217 -13.92 7.76 -6.26
CA CYS A 217 -15.32 7.38 -6.02
C CYS A 217 -15.87 6.52 -7.17
N LEU A 218 -15.70 6.95 -8.41
CA LEU A 218 -16.15 6.20 -9.59
C LEU A 218 -15.41 4.86 -9.74
N THR A 219 -14.12 4.82 -9.44
CA THR A 219 -13.32 3.59 -9.43
C THR A 219 -13.86 2.59 -8.41
N TYR A 220 -14.14 3.02 -7.19
CA TYR A 220 -14.66 2.15 -6.12
C TYR A 220 -16.07 1.64 -6.44
N MET A 221 -16.92 2.48 -7.03
CA MET A 221 -18.25 2.09 -7.50
C MET A 221 -18.16 1.07 -8.64
N CYS A 222 -17.22 1.23 -9.58
CA CYS A 222 -16.96 0.27 -10.65
C CYS A 222 -16.45 -1.07 -10.09
N ARG A 223 -15.49 -1.05 -9.20
CA ARG A 223 -14.93 -2.25 -8.54
C ARG A 223 -15.96 -3.01 -7.71
N ALA A 224 -16.92 -2.31 -7.12
CA ALA A 224 -18.04 -2.89 -6.39
C ALA A 224 -19.17 -3.42 -7.30
N GLY A 225 -19.05 -3.26 -8.61
CA GLY A 225 -20.05 -3.71 -9.59
C GLY A 225 -21.30 -2.82 -9.69
N SER A 226 -21.34 -1.66 -9.03
CA SER A 226 -22.45 -0.73 -9.12
C SER A 226 -22.45 0.10 -10.41
N ILE A 227 -21.29 0.28 -11.03
CA ILE A 227 -21.10 0.83 -12.36
C ILE A 227 -20.38 -0.24 -13.20
N ARG A 228 -20.83 -0.45 -14.42
CA ARG A 228 -20.21 -1.42 -15.33
C ARG A 228 -18.85 -0.93 -15.82
N THR A 229 -17.93 -1.85 -16.10
CA THR A 229 -16.59 -1.53 -16.63
C THR A 229 -16.63 -0.92 -18.03
N ASP A 230 -17.64 -1.25 -18.84
CA ASP A 230 -17.88 -0.71 -20.19
C ASP A 230 -18.68 0.61 -20.20
N ASP A 231 -19.07 1.13 -19.04
CA ASP A 231 -19.79 2.40 -18.94
C ASP A 231 -18.91 3.58 -19.41
N ASN A 232 -19.53 4.51 -20.16
CA ASN A 232 -18.86 5.71 -20.66
C ASN A 232 -18.23 6.56 -19.54
N CYS A 233 -18.81 6.59 -18.36
CA CYS A 233 -18.23 7.33 -17.24
C CYS A 233 -16.89 6.73 -16.78
N ILE A 234 -16.69 5.43 -16.96
CA ILE A 234 -15.43 4.74 -16.68
C ILE A 234 -14.46 4.87 -17.85
N VAL A 235 -14.87 4.38 -19.04
CA VAL A 235 -13.99 4.25 -20.21
C VAL A 235 -13.58 5.63 -20.77
N LEU A 236 -14.52 6.56 -20.88
CA LEU A 236 -14.28 7.86 -21.56
C LEU A 236 -13.96 9.01 -20.60
N LYS A 237 -14.17 8.84 -19.29
CA LYS A 237 -13.99 9.92 -18.31
C LYS A 237 -13.01 9.56 -17.21
N THR A 238 -13.28 8.52 -16.43
CA THR A 238 -12.47 8.15 -15.27
C THR A 238 -11.07 7.65 -15.65
N LEU A 239 -10.99 6.67 -16.55
CA LEU A 239 -9.72 6.09 -17.00
C LEU A 239 -8.80 7.14 -17.64
N PRO A 240 -9.23 7.95 -18.63
CA PRO A 240 -8.37 8.99 -19.19
C PRO A 240 -7.97 10.07 -18.17
N CYS A 241 -8.83 10.36 -17.20
CA CYS A 241 -8.48 11.28 -16.10
C CYS A 241 -7.31 10.73 -15.28
N LEU A 242 -7.39 9.45 -14.86
CA LEU A 242 -6.34 8.80 -14.07
C LEU A 242 -5.02 8.67 -14.87
N VAL A 243 -5.08 8.36 -16.16
CA VAL A 243 -3.89 8.33 -17.02
C VAL A 243 -3.21 9.71 -17.07
N ARG A 244 -3.98 10.80 -17.19
CA ARG A 244 -3.42 12.16 -17.14
C ARG A 244 -2.72 12.47 -15.82
N MET A 245 -3.19 11.91 -14.70
CA MET A 245 -2.54 12.11 -13.39
C MET A 245 -1.17 11.42 -13.31
N CYS A 246 -0.92 10.42 -14.15
CA CYS A 246 0.38 9.75 -14.21
C CYS A 246 1.48 10.57 -14.92
N ASN A 247 1.15 11.70 -15.55
CA ASN A 247 2.09 12.49 -16.34
C ASN A 247 3.19 13.11 -15.45
N LYS A 248 4.42 13.17 -15.99
CA LYS A 248 5.61 13.76 -15.32
C LYS A 248 5.46 15.20 -14.88
N GLU A 249 4.54 15.96 -15.51
CA GLU A 249 4.25 17.35 -15.17
C GLU A 249 3.37 17.52 -13.93
N ARG A 250 2.85 16.41 -13.39
CA ARG A 250 2.04 16.41 -12.17
C ARG A 250 2.90 16.34 -10.93
N LEU A 251 2.35 16.79 -9.80
CA LEU A 251 2.99 16.64 -8.50
C LEU A 251 3.19 15.15 -8.19
N LEU A 252 4.18 14.87 -7.36
CA LEU A 252 4.54 13.49 -7.01
C LEU A 252 3.35 12.74 -6.40
N GLU A 253 2.66 13.34 -5.46
CA GLU A 253 1.50 12.76 -4.79
C GLU A 253 0.36 12.49 -5.78
N GLU A 254 0.12 13.41 -6.73
CA GLU A 254 -0.89 13.23 -7.79
C GLU A 254 -0.55 12.05 -8.70
N ARG A 255 0.73 11.89 -9.05
CA ARG A 255 1.22 10.78 -9.87
C ARG A 255 1.08 9.44 -9.16
N VAL A 256 1.47 9.38 -7.89
CA VAL A 256 1.36 8.15 -7.08
C VAL A 256 -0.12 7.77 -6.92
N GLU A 257 -0.94 8.70 -6.49
CA GLU A 257 -2.36 8.47 -6.25
C GLU A 257 -3.12 8.11 -7.55
N GLY A 258 -2.80 8.78 -8.65
CA GLY A 258 -3.36 8.48 -9.98
C GLY A 258 -3.00 7.09 -10.46
N ALA A 259 -1.72 6.70 -10.37
CA ALA A 259 -1.24 5.40 -10.80
C ALA A 259 -1.81 4.25 -9.93
N GLU A 260 -1.86 4.41 -8.61
CA GLU A 260 -2.42 3.41 -7.72
C GLU A 260 -3.94 3.23 -7.90
N THR A 261 -4.67 4.34 -8.10
CA THR A 261 -6.11 4.29 -8.38
C THR A 261 -6.40 3.64 -9.73
N LEU A 262 -5.61 3.96 -10.76
CA LEU A 262 -5.72 3.34 -12.08
C LEU A 262 -5.41 1.84 -12.02
N ALA A 263 -4.36 1.44 -11.30
CA ALA A 263 -4.03 0.04 -11.09
C ALA A 263 -5.19 -0.73 -10.47
N TYR A 264 -5.82 -0.16 -9.44
CA TYR A 264 -6.99 -0.74 -8.79
C TYR A 264 -8.20 -0.83 -9.72
N LEU A 265 -8.46 0.19 -10.55
CA LEU A 265 -9.57 0.19 -11.50
C LEU A 265 -9.46 -0.95 -12.52
N ILE A 266 -8.28 -1.09 -13.16
CA ILE A 266 -8.10 -1.97 -14.33
C ILE A 266 -7.76 -3.42 -13.98
N GLU A 267 -7.36 -3.71 -12.73
CA GLU A 267 -6.85 -5.01 -12.30
C GLU A 267 -7.74 -6.21 -12.72
N PRO A 268 -9.09 -6.19 -12.54
CA PRO A 268 -9.92 -7.34 -12.86
C PRO A 268 -10.38 -7.41 -14.33
N ASP A 269 -10.19 -6.37 -15.13
CA ASP A 269 -10.86 -6.23 -16.43
C ASP A 269 -9.87 -6.09 -17.60
N VAL A 270 -9.88 -7.07 -18.51
CA VAL A 270 -8.97 -7.14 -19.66
C VAL A 270 -9.16 -5.97 -20.61
N GLU A 271 -10.41 -5.55 -20.87
CA GLU A 271 -10.67 -4.45 -21.81
C GLU A 271 -10.19 -3.11 -21.23
N LEU A 272 -10.38 -2.87 -19.94
CA LEU A 272 -9.81 -1.69 -19.29
C LEU A 272 -8.28 -1.69 -19.31
N GLN A 273 -7.63 -2.86 -19.16
CA GLN A 273 -6.17 -3.01 -19.30
C GLN A 273 -5.71 -2.65 -20.71
N ARG A 274 -6.42 -3.14 -21.75
CA ARG A 274 -6.13 -2.84 -23.16
C ARG A 274 -6.27 -1.35 -23.43
N ILE A 275 -7.39 -0.75 -23.05
CA ILE A 275 -7.64 0.69 -23.22
C ILE A 275 -6.56 1.52 -22.52
N ALA A 276 -6.25 1.21 -21.26
CA ALA A 276 -5.22 1.91 -20.51
C ALA A 276 -3.84 1.80 -21.17
N SER A 277 -3.47 0.62 -21.69
CA SER A 277 -2.16 0.36 -22.29
C SER A 277 -1.87 1.21 -23.54
N ILE A 278 -2.91 1.64 -24.26
CA ILE A 278 -2.78 2.46 -25.47
C ILE A 278 -3.05 3.94 -25.23
N THR A 279 -3.61 4.30 -24.06
CA THR A 279 -3.96 5.69 -23.74
C THR A 279 -2.69 6.48 -23.38
N ASP A 280 -2.44 7.59 -24.07
CA ASP A 280 -1.37 8.56 -23.82
C ASP A 280 0.02 7.92 -23.55
N HIS A 281 0.33 6.81 -24.21
CA HIS A 281 1.59 6.08 -24.05
C HIS A 281 1.92 5.72 -22.59
N LEU A 282 0.92 5.31 -21.81
CA LEU A 282 1.03 5.05 -20.37
C LEU A 282 2.23 4.18 -19.97
N ILE A 283 2.48 3.07 -20.69
CA ILE A 283 3.60 2.15 -20.40
C ILE A 283 4.94 2.88 -20.44
N SER A 284 5.17 3.72 -21.47
CA SER A 284 6.40 4.51 -21.59
C SER A 284 6.45 5.65 -20.57
N MET A 285 5.30 6.25 -20.25
CA MET A 285 5.20 7.34 -19.26
C MET A 285 5.63 6.88 -17.85
N LEU A 286 5.29 5.64 -17.47
CA LEU A 286 5.69 5.07 -16.17
C LEU A 286 7.21 4.87 -16.04
N ALA A 287 7.95 4.86 -17.15
CA ALA A 287 9.42 4.80 -17.11
C ALA A 287 10.05 5.98 -16.35
N ASP A 288 9.39 7.14 -16.37
CA ASP A 288 9.85 8.33 -15.62
C ASP A 288 9.79 8.16 -14.09
N TYR A 289 8.98 7.22 -13.59
CA TYR A 289 8.87 6.93 -12.16
C TYR A 289 10.14 6.30 -11.57
N PHE A 290 11.03 5.79 -12.41
CA PHE A 290 12.30 5.15 -12.03
C PHE A 290 13.52 6.06 -12.20
N LYS A 291 13.36 7.31 -12.60
CA LYS A 291 14.48 8.24 -12.80
C LYS A 291 15.12 8.73 -11.50
N TYR A 292 14.45 8.58 -10.37
CA TYR A 292 15.01 8.89 -9.06
C TYR A 292 16.00 7.81 -8.61
N PRO A 293 17.06 8.17 -7.84
CA PRO A 293 18.09 7.24 -7.44
C PRO A 293 17.54 6.04 -6.65
N SER A 294 18.20 4.89 -6.80
CA SER A 294 17.90 3.72 -5.96
C SER A 294 18.54 3.87 -4.58
N SER A 295 18.01 3.17 -3.57
CA SER A 295 18.64 3.12 -2.24
C SER A 295 20.10 2.66 -2.29
N VAL A 296 20.42 1.76 -3.21
CA VAL A 296 21.79 1.27 -3.42
C VAL A 296 22.71 2.35 -4.01
N SER A 297 22.24 3.12 -5.01
CA SER A 297 23.03 4.22 -5.58
C SER A 297 23.20 5.37 -4.58
N ALA A 298 22.19 5.71 -3.81
CA ALA A 298 22.28 6.74 -2.78
C ALA A 298 23.32 6.39 -1.70
N ILE A 299 23.37 5.13 -1.23
CA ILE A 299 24.37 4.66 -0.26
C ILE A 299 25.78 4.69 -0.87
N THR A 300 25.91 4.37 -2.15
CA THR A 300 27.22 4.38 -2.85
C THR A 300 27.73 5.80 -3.04
N ASP A 301 26.85 6.75 -3.34
CA ASP A 301 27.19 8.16 -3.49
C ASP A 301 27.58 8.80 -2.15
N ILE A 302 26.90 8.45 -1.05
CA ILE A 302 27.29 8.88 0.31
C ILE A 302 28.69 8.35 0.66
N LYS A 303 28.98 7.08 0.38
CA LYS A 303 30.32 6.51 0.63
C LYS A 303 31.40 7.19 -0.20
N ARG A 304 31.13 7.50 -1.46
CA ARG A 304 32.08 8.25 -2.32
C ARG A 304 32.34 9.68 -1.83
N HIS A 305 31.27 10.38 -1.36
CA HIS A 305 31.44 11.71 -0.76
C HIS A 305 32.26 11.66 0.52
N HIS A 306 32.03 10.68 1.39
CA HIS A 306 32.83 10.48 2.60
C HIS A 306 34.29 10.12 2.31
N GLU A 307 34.55 9.30 1.28
CA GLU A 307 35.92 8.95 0.85
C GLU A 307 36.63 10.13 0.22
N THR A 308 35.95 11.02 -0.53
CA THR A 308 36.51 12.26 -1.06
C THR A 308 36.81 13.30 0.02
N GLU A 309 35.93 13.47 1.00
CA GLU A 309 36.17 14.39 2.13
C GLU A 309 37.32 13.92 3.04
N LEU A 310 37.52 12.61 3.20
CA LEU A 310 38.67 12.06 3.93
C LEU A 310 39.99 12.20 3.15
N SER A 311 39.97 12.11 1.82
CA SER A 311 41.17 12.30 0.99
C SER A 311 41.62 13.77 0.94
N ASP A 312 40.65 14.71 0.97
CA ASP A 312 40.96 16.15 0.97
C ASP A 312 41.49 16.64 2.31
N THR A 313 41.23 15.91 3.44
CA THR A 313 41.78 16.24 4.76
C THR A 313 43.20 15.68 4.98
N GLU A 314 43.59 14.61 4.31
CA GLU A 314 44.95 14.06 4.39
C GLU A 314 45.98 14.86 3.57
N ASP A 315 45.57 15.54 2.50
CA ASP A 315 46.45 16.38 1.67
C ASP A 315 46.68 17.80 2.23
N ALA A 316 45.90 18.24 3.25
CA ALA A 316 46.04 19.56 3.86
C ALA A 316 47.09 19.62 4.99
N ASP A 317 47.52 18.47 5.54
CA ASP A 317 48.47 18.41 6.66
C ASP A 317 49.96 18.35 6.26
N SER A 318 50.28 18.39 4.97
CA SER A 318 51.67 18.23 4.49
C SER A 318 52.35 19.48 3.92
N ARG A 319 51.78 20.69 4.08
CA ARG A 319 52.48 21.93 3.65
C ARG A 319 52.32 23.06 4.64
N GLY A 320 53.40 23.34 5.40
CA GLY A 320 53.54 24.66 6.00
C GLY A 320 54.20 24.76 7.36
N ALA A 321 55.46 24.38 7.47
CA ALA A 321 56.32 24.93 8.51
C ALA A 321 56.94 26.25 7.99
N ILE A 322 56.58 27.42 8.56
CA ILE A 322 57.42 28.63 8.58
C ILE A 322 56.93 29.58 9.70
N ASP A 323 57.81 29.73 10.65
CA ASP A 323 58.28 30.92 11.37
C ASP A 323 57.33 31.69 12.31
N GLU A 324 57.73 31.60 13.59
CA GLU A 324 57.38 32.51 14.69
C GLU A 324 58.09 33.85 14.53
N SER A 325 57.37 34.96 14.57
CA SER A 325 57.73 36.13 15.36
C SER A 325 56.67 37.25 15.32
N GLN A 326 56.33 37.69 16.53
CA GLN A 326 55.82 39.01 16.94
C GLN A 326 54.41 39.48 16.56
N CYS A 327 53.47 39.53 17.50
CA CYS A 327 53.09 40.73 18.28
C CYS A 327 51.76 40.56 18.98
N THR A 328 51.79 40.89 20.24
CA THR A 328 50.73 41.10 21.20
C THR A 328 49.52 41.92 20.75
N ALA A 329 48.28 41.41 20.97
CA ALA A 329 47.14 42.19 21.43
C ALA A 329 46.02 41.25 21.92
N ALA A 330 45.60 41.41 23.14
CA ALA A 330 44.53 40.69 23.80
C ALA A 330 43.16 41.13 23.24
N PHE A 331 42.42 40.17 22.65
CA PHE A 331 40.97 40.25 22.60
C PHE A 331 40.40 38.82 22.72
N LEU A 332 39.37 38.70 23.56
CA LEU A 332 38.61 37.50 23.87
C LEU A 332 38.15 36.78 22.57
N THR A 333 38.78 35.65 22.27
CA THR A 333 38.34 34.74 21.21
C THR A 333 37.69 33.52 21.81
N PHE A 334 36.37 33.41 21.63
CA PHE A 334 35.67 32.11 21.67
C PHE A 334 36.25 31.22 20.57
N PRO A 335 36.50 29.95 20.78
CA PRO A 335 37.14 29.09 19.78
C PRO A 335 36.22 28.88 18.58
N LEU A 336 36.66 29.35 17.43
CA LEU A 336 36.01 29.15 16.12
C LEU A 336 35.80 27.66 15.76
N SER A 337 36.54 26.74 16.37
CA SER A 337 36.43 25.30 16.14
C SER A 337 35.09 24.70 16.58
N GLN A 338 34.40 25.28 17.55
CA GLN A 338 33.07 24.81 17.97
C GLN A 338 31.94 25.32 17.06
N MET A 339 32.10 26.50 16.45
CA MET A 339 31.11 27.01 15.48
C MET A 339 31.19 26.27 14.14
N THR A 340 32.38 25.89 13.68
CA THR A 340 32.54 25.11 12.44
C THR A 340 32.00 23.69 12.58
N GLN A 341 32.21 23.04 13.71
CA GLN A 341 31.63 21.71 13.98
C GLN A 341 30.11 21.74 14.11
N GLN A 342 29.55 22.75 14.75
CA GLN A 342 28.08 22.90 14.82
C GLN A 342 27.46 23.23 13.46
N THR A 343 28.11 24.04 12.63
CA THR A 343 27.62 24.37 11.28
C THR A 343 27.75 23.16 10.33
N GLN A 344 28.79 22.36 10.47
CA GLN A 344 28.96 21.10 9.72
C GLN A 344 27.96 20.03 10.15
N LEU A 345 27.68 19.88 11.46
CA LEU A 345 26.67 18.97 11.97
C LEU A 345 25.24 19.36 11.54
N VAL A 346 24.93 20.66 11.53
CA VAL A 346 23.62 21.15 11.05
C VAL A 346 23.49 21.01 9.54
N SER A 347 24.57 21.22 8.76
CA SER A 347 24.54 21.00 7.30
C SER A 347 24.49 19.52 6.92
N ALA A 348 25.14 18.64 7.69
CA ALA A 348 25.07 17.20 7.51
C ALA A 348 23.66 16.68 7.87
N ALA A 349 23.07 17.10 8.99
CA ALA A 349 21.72 16.72 9.38
C ALA A 349 20.67 17.16 8.36
N THR A 350 20.79 18.39 7.81
CA THR A 350 19.87 18.87 6.76
C THR A 350 20.05 18.16 5.42
N SER A 351 21.26 17.68 5.10
CA SER A 351 21.52 16.88 3.91
C SER A 351 21.00 15.44 4.05
N GLU A 352 21.13 14.83 5.24
CA GLU A 352 20.57 13.52 5.54
C GLU A 352 19.03 13.54 5.51
N GLU A 353 18.38 14.53 6.12
CA GLU A 353 16.92 14.70 6.08
C GLU A 353 16.41 14.88 4.65
N LYS A 354 17.12 15.64 3.81
CA LYS A 354 16.75 15.83 2.41
C LYS A 354 16.92 14.55 1.61
N LEU A 355 17.99 13.80 1.83
CA LEU A 355 18.24 12.52 1.16
C LEU A 355 17.18 11.49 1.56
N ASP A 356 16.80 11.41 2.83
CA ASP A 356 15.77 10.48 3.32
C ASP A 356 14.39 10.82 2.74
N HIS A 357 14.09 12.11 2.61
CA HIS A 357 12.88 12.60 1.94
C HIS A 357 12.85 12.25 0.45
N ASP A 358 13.95 12.46 -0.27
CA ASP A 358 14.05 12.13 -1.70
C ASP A 358 13.96 10.61 -1.94
N LEU A 359 14.56 9.82 -1.05
CA LEU A 359 14.48 8.36 -1.09
C LEU A 359 13.06 7.84 -0.84
N LYS A 360 12.34 8.43 0.11
CA LYS A 360 10.93 8.12 0.37
C LYS A 360 10.07 8.37 -0.87
N HIS A 361 10.24 9.50 -1.54
CA HIS A 361 9.53 9.85 -2.77
C HIS A 361 9.86 8.88 -3.92
N ALA A 362 11.13 8.50 -4.05
CA ALA A 362 11.54 7.49 -5.02
C ALA A 362 10.86 6.13 -4.77
N HIS A 363 10.75 5.72 -3.52
CA HIS A 363 10.06 4.49 -3.14
C HIS A 363 8.56 4.55 -3.46
N GLU A 364 7.89 5.66 -3.18
CA GLU A 364 6.46 5.83 -3.46
C GLU A 364 6.18 5.75 -4.97
N LEU A 365 7.00 6.42 -5.80
CA LEU A 365 6.88 6.36 -7.26
C LEU A 365 7.11 4.95 -7.80
N ARG A 366 8.18 4.26 -7.37
CA ARG A 366 8.48 2.89 -7.81
C ARG A 366 7.38 1.92 -7.43
N GLN A 367 6.89 2.02 -6.20
CA GLN A 367 5.77 1.20 -5.73
C GLN A 367 4.54 1.39 -6.62
N ALA A 368 4.15 2.63 -6.91
CA ALA A 368 3.01 2.95 -7.75
C ALA A 368 3.19 2.43 -9.20
N ALA A 369 4.37 2.62 -9.79
CA ALA A 369 4.69 2.13 -11.13
C ALA A 369 4.63 0.60 -11.21
N PHE A 370 5.24 -0.12 -10.26
CA PHE A 370 5.18 -1.59 -10.24
C PHE A 370 3.76 -2.11 -10.05
N LYS A 371 2.95 -1.48 -9.20
CA LYS A 371 1.52 -1.82 -9.02
C LYS A 371 0.76 -1.68 -10.35
N LEU A 372 0.97 -0.57 -11.05
CA LEU A 372 0.26 -0.32 -12.30
C LEU A 372 0.74 -1.26 -13.42
N TYR A 373 2.03 -1.53 -13.54
CA TYR A 373 2.54 -2.54 -14.47
C TYR A 373 2.00 -3.94 -14.16
N ALA A 374 1.90 -4.31 -12.88
CA ALA A 374 1.32 -5.59 -12.46
C ALA A 374 -0.13 -5.72 -12.91
N SER A 375 -0.94 -4.67 -12.73
CA SER A 375 -2.35 -4.66 -13.14
C SER A 375 -2.50 -4.64 -14.66
N LEU A 376 -1.69 -3.86 -15.38
CA LEU A 376 -1.70 -3.82 -16.87
C LEU A 376 -1.37 -5.19 -17.46
N GLY A 377 -0.35 -5.88 -16.95
CA GLY A 377 0.11 -7.18 -17.44
C GLY A 377 -0.69 -8.39 -16.96
N ALA A 378 -1.74 -8.20 -16.15
CA ALA A 378 -2.41 -9.29 -15.46
C ALA A 378 -3.00 -10.35 -16.39
N ASN A 379 -3.63 -9.97 -17.52
CA ASN A 379 -4.44 -10.88 -18.32
C ASN A 379 -4.09 -10.92 -19.81
N ASP A 380 -3.31 -9.97 -20.33
CA ASP A 380 -3.05 -9.84 -21.77
C ASP A 380 -1.56 -10.03 -22.09
N GLU A 381 -1.28 -10.95 -23.03
CA GLU A 381 0.10 -11.31 -23.42
C GLU A 381 0.80 -10.19 -24.19
N ASP A 382 0.09 -9.48 -25.06
CA ASP A 382 0.68 -8.39 -25.84
C ASP A 382 1.05 -7.20 -24.95
N ILE A 383 0.27 -6.96 -23.90
CA ILE A 383 0.58 -5.93 -22.90
C ILE A 383 1.82 -6.36 -22.10
N ARG A 384 1.90 -7.62 -21.63
CA ARG A 384 3.10 -8.14 -20.95
C ARG A 384 4.34 -7.96 -21.79
N LYS A 385 4.26 -8.32 -23.07
CA LYS A 385 5.36 -8.14 -24.03
C LYS A 385 5.80 -6.67 -24.11
N LYS A 386 4.87 -5.73 -24.33
CA LYS A 386 5.16 -4.29 -24.38
C LYS A 386 5.81 -3.76 -23.09
N ILE A 387 5.39 -4.25 -21.91
CA ILE A 387 5.97 -3.86 -20.63
C ILE A 387 7.41 -4.37 -20.53
N ILE A 388 7.67 -5.64 -20.88
CA ILE A 388 8.99 -6.26 -20.78
C ILE A 388 9.98 -5.63 -21.79
N GLU A 389 9.48 -5.25 -22.97
CA GLU A 389 10.28 -4.56 -24.01
C GLU A 389 10.52 -3.07 -23.68
N ALA A 390 9.86 -2.52 -22.66
CA ALA A 390 10.14 -1.15 -22.22
C ALA A 390 11.59 -1.01 -21.70
N GLU A 391 12.20 0.14 -21.98
CA GLU A 391 13.60 0.42 -21.68
C GLU A 391 13.98 0.10 -20.22
N HIS A 392 14.99 -0.75 -20.03
CA HIS A 392 15.53 -1.19 -18.74
C HIS A 392 14.50 -1.83 -17.78
N MET A 393 13.36 -2.30 -18.27
CA MET A 393 12.29 -2.81 -17.39
C MET A 393 12.73 -4.01 -16.53
N MET A 394 13.47 -4.94 -17.12
CA MET A 394 13.97 -6.11 -16.39
C MET A 394 14.99 -5.74 -15.33
N ASP A 395 15.89 -4.79 -15.61
CA ASP A 395 16.84 -4.27 -14.62
C ASP A 395 16.12 -3.55 -13.47
N ARG A 396 15.06 -2.80 -13.78
CA ARG A 396 14.22 -2.15 -12.76
C ARG A 396 13.55 -3.15 -11.84
N ILE A 397 13.05 -4.26 -12.38
CA ILE A 397 12.46 -5.34 -11.57
C ILE A 397 13.53 -5.97 -10.68
N VAL A 398 14.69 -6.34 -11.23
CA VAL A 398 15.81 -6.94 -10.46
C VAL A 398 16.23 -6.02 -9.31
N ASN A 399 16.37 -4.71 -9.59
CA ASN A 399 16.69 -3.72 -8.58
C ASN A 399 15.55 -3.58 -7.54
N GLY A 400 14.29 -3.57 -7.99
CA GLY A 400 13.11 -3.49 -7.12
C GLY A 400 12.98 -4.65 -6.15
N LEU A 401 13.39 -5.87 -6.55
CA LEU A 401 13.42 -7.05 -5.68
C LEU A 401 14.48 -6.92 -4.56
N SER A 402 15.47 -6.06 -4.73
CA SER A 402 16.57 -5.84 -3.78
C SER A 402 16.45 -4.52 -3.01
N GLU A 403 15.36 -3.75 -3.20
CA GLU A 403 15.14 -2.46 -2.53
C GLU A 403 14.99 -2.62 -1.00
N THR A 404 15.39 -1.59 -0.27
CA THR A 404 15.27 -1.56 1.20
C THR A 404 13.81 -1.51 1.66
N SER A 405 12.96 -0.80 0.91
CA SER A 405 11.53 -0.69 1.20
C SER A 405 10.79 -2.01 0.94
N VAL A 406 10.19 -2.57 2.00
CA VAL A 406 9.33 -3.76 1.93
C VAL A 406 8.18 -3.58 0.94
N LYS A 407 7.59 -2.38 0.90
CA LYS A 407 6.47 -2.04 0.01
C LYS A 407 6.88 -2.06 -1.46
N VAL A 408 8.08 -1.54 -1.77
CA VAL A 408 8.64 -1.59 -3.13
C VAL A 408 8.95 -3.02 -3.54
N ARG A 409 9.59 -3.82 -2.65
CA ARG A 409 9.84 -5.25 -2.93
C ARG A 409 8.55 -6.00 -3.23
N LEU A 410 7.50 -5.83 -2.42
CA LEU A 410 6.20 -6.47 -2.66
C LEU A 410 5.62 -6.08 -4.02
N ALA A 411 5.63 -4.80 -4.36
CA ALA A 411 5.14 -4.32 -5.65
C ALA A 411 5.96 -4.86 -6.83
N ALA A 412 7.30 -4.93 -6.70
CA ALA A 412 8.19 -5.50 -7.70
C ALA A 412 7.95 -7.02 -7.89
N VAL A 413 7.77 -7.77 -6.81
CA VAL A 413 7.44 -9.20 -6.87
C VAL A 413 6.08 -9.42 -7.54
N ARG A 414 5.06 -8.62 -7.24
CA ARG A 414 3.75 -8.68 -7.90
C ARG A 414 3.84 -8.36 -9.39
N CYS A 415 4.65 -7.38 -9.75
CA CYS A 415 4.92 -7.06 -11.16
C CYS A 415 5.61 -8.24 -11.86
N LEU A 416 6.66 -8.80 -11.29
CA LEU A 416 7.34 -9.98 -11.82
C LEU A 416 6.40 -11.17 -11.93
N HIS A 417 5.54 -11.41 -10.94
CA HIS A 417 4.53 -12.47 -10.97
C HIS A 417 3.57 -12.30 -12.16
N SER A 418 3.06 -11.11 -12.36
CA SER A 418 2.19 -10.81 -13.50
C SER A 418 2.88 -11.09 -14.83
N LEU A 419 4.11 -10.59 -15.00
CA LEU A 419 4.89 -10.75 -16.24
C LEU A 419 5.39 -12.19 -16.46
N SER A 420 5.64 -12.96 -15.39
CA SER A 420 6.10 -14.36 -15.46
C SER A 420 5.06 -15.34 -16.03
N ARG A 421 3.83 -14.88 -16.24
CA ARG A 421 2.79 -15.64 -16.97
C ARG A 421 3.03 -15.68 -18.47
N SER A 422 3.95 -14.88 -19.01
CA SER A 422 4.33 -14.88 -20.43
C SER A 422 5.25 -16.06 -20.74
N VAL A 423 4.70 -17.05 -21.42
CA VAL A 423 5.45 -18.25 -21.86
C VAL A 423 6.61 -17.87 -22.79
N GLN A 424 6.37 -16.92 -23.70
CA GLN A 424 7.39 -16.51 -24.68
C GLN A 424 8.54 -15.77 -23.99
N GLN A 425 8.23 -14.85 -23.09
CA GLN A 425 9.23 -14.02 -22.41
C GLN A 425 10.04 -14.79 -21.37
N LEU A 426 9.47 -15.86 -20.80
CA LEU A 426 10.22 -16.77 -19.92
C LEU A 426 11.42 -17.41 -20.62
N ARG A 427 11.33 -17.64 -21.94
CA ARG A 427 12.40 -18.24 -22.77
C ARG A 427 13.49 -17.27 -23.20
N THR A 428 13.28 -15.98 -23.02
CA THR A 428 14.18 -14.90 -23.48
C THR A 428 14.58 -13.96 -22.34
N SER A 429 13.89 -12.84 -22.19
CA SER A 429 14.25 -11.74 -21.28
C SER A 429 14.45 -12.16 -19.83
N PHE A 430 13.69 -13.14 -19.31
CA PHE A 430 13.87 -13.64 -17.94
C PHE A 430 15.16 -14.44 -17.76
N GLN A 431 15.61 -15.12 -18.81
CA GLN A 431 16.90 -15.83 -18.80
C GLN A 431 18.07 -14.83 -18.81
N ASP A 432 18.04 -13.85 -19.71
CA ASP A 432 19.12 -12.89 -19.90
C ASP A 432 19.42 -12.08 -18.62
N HIS A 433 18.40 -11.75 -17.84
CA HIS A 433 18.54 -10.95 -16.62
C HIS A 433 18.62 -11.77 -15.32
N ALA A 434 18.57 -13.09 -15.40
CA ALA A 434 18.68 -14.01 -14.25
C ALA A 434 17.81 -13.60 -13.05
N VAL A 435 16.54 -13.21 -13.29
CA VAL A 435 15.61 -12.67 -12.27
C VAL A 435 15.36 -13.65 -11.11
N TRP A 436 15.61 -14.93 -11.31
CA TRP A 436 15.49 -15.96 -10.29
C TRP A 436 16.46 -15.75 -9.10
N LYS A 437 17.64 -15.17 -9.33
CA LYS A 437 18.63 -14.93 -8.26
C LYS A 437 18.14 -13.99 -7.17
N PRO A 438 17.70 -12.75 -7.48
CA PRO A 438 17.13 -11.87 -6.46
C PRO A 438 15.82 -12.42 -5.88
N LEU A 439 15.02 -13.15 -6.67
CA LEU A 439 13.79 -13.80 -6.19
C LEU A 439 14.10 -14.86 -5.12
N MET A 440 15.12 -15.69 -5.30
CA MET A 440 15.57 -16.67 -4.30
C MET A 440 16.04 -16.01 -3.01
N LYS A 441 16.69 -14.85 -3.07
CA LYS A 441 17.05 -14.07 -1.87
C LYS A 441 15.82 -13.55 -1.12
N VAL A 442 14.81 -13.08 -1.84
CA VAL A 442 13.52 -12.66 -1.25
C VAL A 442 12.87 -13.82 -0.52
N LEU A 443 12.86 -15.02 -1.11
CA LEU A 443 12.25 -16.22 -0.50
C LEU A 443 12.92 -16.66 0.81
N GLN A 444 14.17 -16.27 1.06
CA GLN A 444 14.89 -16.64 2.29
C GLN A 444 14.53 -15.81 3.51
N ASN A 445 14.18 -14.51 3.32
CA ASN A 445 14.11 -13.54 4.42
C ASN A 445 12.97 -12.52 4.31
N ALA A 446 11.87 -12.81 3.61
CA ALA A 446 10.77 -11.86 3.45
C ALA A 446 9.57 -12.18 4.37
N PRO A 447 8.71 -11.20 4.68
CA PRO A 447 7.42 -11.43 5.31
C PRO A 447 6.50 -12.32 4.47
N ASP A 448 5.51 -12.95 5.11
CA ASP A 448 4.61 -13.94 4.49
C ASP A 448 3.86 -13.42 3.25
N ASP A 449 3.43 -12.17 3.24
CA ASP A 449 2.75 -11.54 2.11
C ASP A 449 3.62 -11.48 0.85
N ILE A 450 4.91 -11.21 1.02
CA ILE A 450 5.90 -11.26 -0.06
C ILE A 450 6.23 -12.71 -0.42
N LEU A 451 6.40 -13.58 0.57
CA LEU A 451 6.71 -15.00 0.35
C LEU A 451 5.66 -15.69 -0.50
N VAL A 452 4.37 -15.43 -0.25
CA VAL A 452 3.26 -16.01 -1.02
C VAL A 452 3.37 -15.64 -2.51
N VAL A 453 3.60 -14.37 -2.83
CA VAL A 453 3.71 -13.92 -4.23
C VAL A 453 5.02 -14.38 -4.86
N ALA A 454 6.13 -14.36 -4.12
CA ALA A 454 7.44 -14.80 -4.60
C ALA A 454 7.47 -16.30 -4.89
N SER A 455 6.89 -17.12 -4.01
CA SER A 455 6.80 -18.58 -4.21
C SER A 455 5.88 -18.94 -5.38
N SER A 456 4.76 -18.21 -5.55
CA SER A 456 3.89 -18.35 -6.72
C SER A 456 4.62 -17.96 -8.03
N THR A 457 5.43 -16.91 -8.00
CA THR A 457 6.28 -16.50 -9.15
C THR A 457 7.29 -17.59 -9.48
N LEU A 458 7.91 -18.20 -8.47
CA LEU A 458 8.87 -19.29 -8.66
C LEU A 458 8.21 -20.50 -9.35
N CYS A 459 6.94 -20.79 -9.05
CA CYS A 459 6.21 -21.86 -9.76
C CYS A 459 6.19 -21.63 -11.27
N ASN A 460 6.02 -20.37 -11.74
CA ASN A 460 6.06 -20.03 -13.16
C ASN A 460 7.47 -20.18 -13.76
N LEU A 461 8.52 -19.82 -13.01
CA LEU A 461 9.92 -19.96 -13.46
C LEU A 461 10.40 -21.43 -13.49
N LEU A 462 9.67 -22.35 -12.86
CA LEU A 462 9.98 -23.78 -12.82
C LEU A 462 9.22 -24.61 -13.84
N LEU A 463 8.46 -23.96 -14.73
CA LEU A 463 7.79 -24.66 -15.83
C LEU A 463 8.83 -25.30 -16.76
N GLU A 464 8.46 -26.43 -17.42
CA GLU A 464 9.35 -27.24 -18.23
C GLU A 464 10.09 -26.46 -19.34
N PHE A 465 9.39 -25.49 -19.95
CA PHE A 465 9.95 -24.68 -21.02
C PHE A 465 10.76 -23.46 -20.51
N SER A 466 10.89 -23.27 -19.19
CA SER A 466 11.61 -22.15 -18.61
C SER A 466 13.12 -22.44 -18.50
N PRO A 467 13.99 -21.62 -19.12
CA PRO A 467 15.43 -21.79 -18.99
C PRO A 467 15.96 -21.54 -17.57
N SER A 468 15.17 -20.91 -16.70
CA SER A 468 15.52 -20.68 -15.30
C SER A 468 15.42 -21.95 -14.44
N LYS A 469 14.76 -23.01 -14.91
CA LYS A 469 14.51 -24.23 -14.14
C LYS A 469 15.81 -24.90 -13.69
N GLU A 470 16.75 -25.16 -14.59
CA GLU A 470 18.04 -25.81 -14.25
C GLU A 470 18.88 -24.98 -13.26
N PRO A 471 19.13 -23.67 -13.49
CA PRO A 471 19.88 -22.86 -12.53
C PRO A 471 19.22 -22.78 -11.14
N ILE A 472 17.87 -22.79 -11.06
CA ILE A 472 17.15 -22.82 -9.79
C ILE A 472 17.36 -24.16 -9.07
N LEU A 473 17.30 -25.28 -9.80
CA LEU A 473 17.58 -26.61 -9.25
C LEU A 473 18.99 -26.69 -8.66
N GLU A 474 19.98 -26.18 -9.38
CA GLU A 474 21.38 -26.15 -8.95
C GLU A 474 21.62 -25.27 -7.72
N SER A 475 20.75 -24.27 -7.47
CA SER A 475 20.86 -23.36 -6.33
C SER A 475 20.41 -23.92 -4.99
N GLY A 476 19.96 -25.19 -4.93
CA GLY A 476 19.46 -25.83 -3.69
C GLY A 476 18.01 -25.43 -3.34
N ALA A 477 17.21 -25.01 -4.31
CA ALA A 477 15.83 -24.59 -4.11
C ALA A 477 14.92 -25.67 -3.52
N ILE A 478 15.26 -26.96 -3.68
CA ILE A 478 14.45 -28.09 -3.17
C ILE A 478 14.25 -27.98 -1.65
N ASP A 479 15.32 -27.73 -0.89
CA ASP A 479 15.24 -27.64 0.57
C ASP A 479 14.37 -26.47 1.02
N LEU A 480 14.50 -25.31 0.36
CA LEU A 480 13.66 -24.15 0.61
C LEU A 480 12.18 -24.45 0.32
N LEU A 481 11.88 -25.08 -0.81
CA LEU A 481 10.51 -25.41 -1.18
C LEU A 481 9.90 -26.47 -0.24
N CYS A 482 10.70 -27.44 0.19
CA CYS A 482 10.28 -28.41 1.20
C CYS A 482 9.95 -27.71 2.53
N SER A 483 10.72 -26.70 2.93
CA SER A 483 10.43 -25.93 4.15
C SER A 483 9.12 -25.13 4.05
N LEU A 484 8.76 -24.59 2.87
CA LEU A 484 7.48 -23.91 2.66
C LEU A 484 6.27 -24.84 2.87
N THR A 485 6.44 -26.14 2.62
CA THR A 485 5.35 -27.13 2.85
C THR A 485 5.04 -27.35 4.32
N LEU A 486 5.90 -26.89 5.23
CA LEU A 486 5.71 -26.95 6.69
C LEU A 486 5.03 -25.69 7.26
N SER A 487 4.82 -24.66 6.43
CA SER A 487 4.24 -23.38 6.87
C SER A 487 2.81 -23.56 7.39
N GLU A 488 2.46 -22.77 8.41
CA GLU A 488 1.07 -22.66 8.88
C GLU A 488 0.15 -22.01 7.83
N ASN A 489 0.71 -21.15 6.95
CA ASN A 489 0.00 -20.51 5.88
C ASN A 489 -0.30 -21.49 4.72
N PRO A 490 -1.58 -21.82 4.45
CA PRO A 490 -1.93 -22.79 3.39
C PRO A 490 -1.47 -22.33 2.00
N ALA A 491 -1.44 -21.03 1.71
CA ALA A 491 -0.96 -20.51 0.42
C ALA A 491 0.54 -20.84 0.20
N LEU A 492 1.36 -20.77 1.24
CA LEU A 492 2.77 -21.17 1.16
C LEU A 492 2.93 -22.67 0.99
N ARG A 493 2.11 -23.50 1.67
CA ARG A 493 2.12 -24.95 1.45
C ARG A 493 1.74 -25.30 0.01
N VAL A 494 0.67 -24.70 -0.52
CA VAL A 494 0.25 -24.87 -1.93
C VAL A 494 1.39 -24.52 -2.88
N ASN A 495 2.01 -23.36 -2.74
CA ASN A 495 3.07 -22.90 -3.63
C ASN A 495 4.31 -23.78 -3.53
N GLY A 496 4.70 -24.20 -2.32
CA GLY A 496 5.83 -25.12 -2.10
C GLY A 496 5.63 -26.46 -2.84
N ILE A 497 4.46 -27.07 -2.66
CA ILE A 497 4.11 -28.31 -3.36
C ILE A 497 3.97 -28.10 -4.86
N TRP A 498 3.37 -27.00 -5.30
CA TRP A 498 3.22 -26.72 -6.74
C TRP A 498 4.58 -26.53 -7.41
N ALA A 499 5.50 -25.81 -6.79
CA ALA A 499 6.86 -25.65 -7.29
C ALA A 499 7.59 -27.01 -7.38
N LEU A 500 7.51 -27.83 -6.33
CA LEU A 500 8.09 -29.21 -6.34
C LEU A 500 7.44 -30.09 -7.41
N MET A 501 6.13 -29.96 -7.64
CA MET A 501 5.42 -30.67 -8.71
C MET A 501 5.95 -30.28 -10.10
N ASN A 502 6.18 -28.98 -10.35
CA ASN A 502 6.75 -28.50 -11.60
C ASN A 502 8.22 -28.94 -11.77
N MET A 503 9.00 -28.96 -10.68
CA MET A 503 10.36 -29.51 -10.70
C MET A 503 10.38 -31.00 -11.04
N ALA A 504 9.46 -31.78 -10.49
CA ALA A 504 9.38 -33.22 -10.69
C ALA A 504 8.88 -33.63 -12.08
N PHE A 505 8.23 -32.67 -12.82
CA PHE A 505 7.70 -32.94 -14.14
C PHE A 505 8.84 -33.18 -15.15
N GLN A 506 8.83 -34.36 -15.81
CA GLN A 506 9.86 -34.84 -16.73
C GLN A 506 11.31 -34.81 -16.17
N ALA A 507 11.45 -34.74 -14.85
CA ALA A 507 12.74 -34.69 -14.19
C ALA A 507 13.46 -36.04 -14.20
N ASP A 508 14.79 -35.97 -14.10
CA ASP A 508 15.64 -37.16 -13.93
C ASP A 508 15.46 -37.78 -12.54
N GLN A 509 16.09 -38.96 -12.36
CA GLN A 509 16.01 -39.74 -11.13
C GLN A 509 16.66 -39.03 -9.94
N LYS A 510 17.70 -38.24 -10.17
CA LYS A 510 18.42 -37.51 -9.13
C LYS A 510 17.50 -36.47 -8.50
N ILE A 511 16.86 -35.63 -9.31
CA ILE A 511 15.93 -34.59 -8.87
C ILE A 511 14.76 -35.21 -8.10
N LYS A 512 14.15 -36.30 -8.63
CA LYS A 512 13.07 -37.00 -7.95
C LYS A 512 13.48 -37.57 -6.61
N SER A 513 14.70 -38.12 -6.52
CA SER A 513 15.26 -38.64 -5.27
C SER A 513 15.56 -37.53 -4.27
N ASP A 514 16.06 -36.39 -4.74
CA ASP A 514 16.33 -35.21 -3.89
C ASP A 514 15.03 -34.61 -3.32
N ILE A 515 13.96 -34.53 -4.11
CA ILE A 515 12.63 -34.12 -3.63
C ILE A 515 12.10 -35.08 -2.57
N LEU A 516 12.20 -36.43 -2.80
CA LEU A 516 11.75 -37.45 -1.84
C LEU A 516 12.59 -37.45 -0.57
N ARG A 517 13.86 -37.07 -0.65
CA ARG A 517 14.72 -36.93 0.52
C ARG A 517 14.36 -35.70 1.34
N GLY A 518 14.09 -34.53 0.68
CA GLY A 518 13.70 -33.30 1.32
C GLY A 518 12.31 -33.37 1.94
N LEU A 519 11.34 -33.96 1.23
CA LEU A 519 10.03 -34.29 1.78
C LEU A 519 10.12 -35.66 2.50
N SER A 520 10.13 -35.62 3.83
CA SER A 520 10.02 -36.88 4.57
C SER A 520 8.71 -37.59 4.27
N THR A 521 8.68 -38.94 4.47
CA THR A 521 7.44 -39.71 4.33
C THR A 521 6.33 -39.18 5.25
N GLU A 522 6.69 -38.78 6.46
CA GLU A 522 5.76 -38.18 7.42
C GLU A 522 5.15 -36.89 6.90
N GLN A 523 5.95 -36.02 6.30
CA GLN A 523 5.47 -34.77 5.70
C GLN A 523 4.55 -35.02 4.51
N LEU A 524 4.84 -35.99 3.66
CA LEU A 524 3.95 -36.39 2.57
C LEU A 524 2.59 -36.86 3.07
N PHE A 525 2.55 -37.66 4.15
CA PHE A 525 1.28 -38.10 4.74
C PHE A 525 0.51 -36.94 5.37
N ARG A 526 1.18 -35.95 5.98
CA ARG A 526 0.54 -34.74 6.48
C ARG A 526 -0.11 -33.94 5.33
N LEU A 527 0.60 -33.75 4.22
CA LEU A 527 0.09 -33.05 3.05
C LEU A 527 -1.07 -33.78 2.37
N LEU A 528 -1.08 -35.13 2.39
CA LEU A 528 -2.22 -35.91 1.91
C LEU A 528 -3.44 -35.86 2.84
N SER A 529 -3.28 -35.38 4.06
CA SER A 529 -4.33 -35.18 5.06
C SER A 529 -4.58 -33.70 5.34
N ASP A 530 -4.05 -32.81 4.50
CA ASP A 530 -4.18 -31.36 4.69
C ASP A 530 -5.65 -30.93 4.57
N PRO A 531 -6.13 -30.05 5.45
CA PRO A 531 -7.49 -29.52 5.38
C PRO A 531 -7.76 -28.67 4.13
N ASP A 532 -6.71 -28.09 3.52
CA ASP A 532 -6.83 -27.32 2.29
C ASP A 532 -6.82 -28.24 1.07
N VAL A 533 -7.92 -28.22 0.31
CA VAL A 533 -8.11 -29.06 -0.88
C VAL A 533 -7.06 -28.77 -1.96
N ASN A 534 -6.59 -27.53 -2.09
CA ASN A 534 -5.57 -27.18 -3.08
C ASN A 534 -4.21 -27.81 -2.72
N VAL A 535 -3.83 -27.83 -1.43
CA VAL A 535 -2.63 -28.53 -0.96
C VAL A 535 -2.72 -30.00 -1.32
N LEU A 536 -3.85 -30.65 -1.02
CA LEU A 536 -4.10 -32.05 -1.33
C LEU A 536 -3.98 -32.33 -2.84
N MET A 537 -4.66 -31.53 -3.67
CA MET A 537 -4.65 -31.69 -5.14
C MET A 537 -3.24 -31.55 -5.73
N LYS A 538 -2.48 -30.55 -5.29
CA LYS A 538 -1.09 -30.35 -5.75
C LYS A 538 -0.16 -31.47 -5.24
N THR A 539 -0.38 -32.00 -4.05
CA THR A 539 0.36 -33.15 -3.52
C THR A 539 0.13 -34.41 -4.36
N LEU A 540 -1.11 -34.67 -4.76
CA LEU A 540 -1.44 -35.77 -5.67
C LEU A 540 -0.79 -35.57 -7.04
N GLY A 541 -0.76 -34.34 -7.57
CA GLY A 541 -0.05 -34.01 -8.80
C GLY A 541 1.46 -34.25 -8.71
N LEU A 542 2.09 -33.88 -7.58
CA LEU A 542 3.50 -34.16 -7.31
C LEU A 542 3.76 -35.69 -7.29
N LEU A 543 2.95 -36.46 -6.58
CA LEU A 543 3.08 -37.91 -6.54
C LEU A 543 2.96 -38.54 -7.92
N ARG A 544 2.02 -38.10 -8.74
CA ARG A 544 1.89 -38.53 -10.15
C ARG A 544 3.18 -38.28 -10.93
N ASN A 545 3.78 -37.09 -10.82
CA ASN A 545 5.01 -36.75 -11.53
C ASN A 545 6.23 -37.56 -11.03
N LEU A 546 6.31 -37.80 -9.72
CA LEU A 546 7.36 -38.68 -9.14
C LEU A 546 7.27 -40.11 -9.64
N LEU A 547 6.05 -40.64 -9.87
CA LEU A 547 5.76 -42.02 -10.29
C LEU A 547 5.80 -42.23 -11.80
N SER A 548 5.88 -41.19 -12.62
CA SER A 548 5.70 -41.22 -14.07
C SER A 548 6.79 -41.97 -14.86
N THR A 549 7.91 -42.40 -14.22
CA THR A 549 9.00 -43.19 -14.83
C THR A 549 9.25 -44.47 -14.07
N ARG A 550 9.20 -45.60 -14.79
CA ARG A 550 9.08 -46.95 -14.20
C ARG A 550 10.23 -47.53 -13.37
N PRO A 551 11.55 -47.28 -13.50
CA PRO A 551 12.47 -48.13 -12.76
C PRO A 551 12.71 -47.78 -11.27
N VAL A 552 12.49 -46.53 -10.83
CA VAL A 552 12.86 -46.10 -9.46
C VAL A 552 11.67 -45.95 -8.51
N SER A 553 10.49 -45.71 -9.07
CA SER A 553 9.30 -45.39 -8.28
C SER A 553 8.78 -46.54 -7.42
N GLU A 554 8.82 -47.77 -7.91
CA GLU A 554 8.28 -48.91 -7.16
C GLU A 554 9.15 -49.32 -5.98
N VAL A 555 10.46 -49.34 -6.15
CA VAL A 555 11.38 -49.78 -5.08
C VAL A 555 11.49 -48.70 -3.99
N THR A 556 11.62 -47.46 -4.36
CA THR A 556 11.79 -46.35 -3.37
C THR A 556 10.51 -46.04 -2.59
N LEU A 557 9.34 -46.15 -3.23
CA LEU A 557 8.06 -45.93 -2.57
C LEU A 557 7.60 -47.17 -1.76
N ARG A 558 7.90 -48.40 -2.20
CA ARG A 558 7.68 -49.62 -1.42
C ARG A 558 8.55 -49.65 -0.15
N VAL A 559 9.80 -49.24 -0.24
CA VAL A 559 10.70 -49.12 0.92
C VAL A 559 10.23 -48.08 1.92
N ARG A 560 9.46 -47.08 1.47
CA ARG A 560 8.87 -46.03 2.33
C ARG A 560 7.39 -46.27 2.69
N GLY A 561 6.81 -47.41 2.36
CA GLY A 561 5.44 -47.79 2.74
C GLY A 561 4.33 -47.16 1.89
N ILE A 562 4.66 -46.52 0.77
CA ILE A 562 3.67 -45.91 -0.15
C ILE A 562 3.45 -46.89 -1.31
N CYS A 563 2.25 -47.48 -1.38
CA CYS A 563 1.87 -48.39 -2.47
C CYS A 563 1.29 -47.58 -3.64
N THR A 564 1.81 -47.79 -4.86
CA THR A 564 1.29 -47.16 -6.11
C THR A 564 -0.19 -47.42 -6.33
N THR A 565 -0.70 -48.58 -5.98
CA THR A 565 -2.12 -48.93 -6.05
C THR A 565 -2.94 -48.12 -5.06
N CYS A 566 -2.41 -47.86 -3.84
CA CYS A 566 -3.09 -47.01 -2.85
C CYS A 566 -3.16 -45.56 -3.29
N VAL A 567 -2.09 -45.01 -3.89
CA VAL A 567 -2.10 -43.63 -4.44
C VAL A 567 -3.12 -43.51 -5.57
N GLN A 568 -3.23 -44.51 -6.45
CA GLN A 568 -4.19 -44.54 -7.53
C GLN A 568 -5.64 -44.71 -7.04
N CYS A 569 -5.85 -45.54 -6.02
CA CYS A 569 -7.16 -45.72 -5.37
C CYS A 569 -7.58 -44.47 -4.58
N VAL A 570 -6.66 -43.83 -3.86
CA VAL A 570 -6.92 -42.57 -3.13
C VAL A 570 -7.22 -41.43 -4.12
N PHE A 571 -6.47 -41.34 -5.23
CA PHE A 571 -6.74 -40.35 -6.29
C PHE A 571 -8.15 -40.55 -6.89
N THR A 572 -8.49 -41.81 -7.25
CA THR A 572 -9.82 -42.14 -7.81
C THR A 572 -10.93 -41.89 -6.79
N ALA A 573 -10.74 -42.23 -5.52
CA ALA A 573 -11.72 -42.04 -4.46
C ALA A 573 -11.91 -40.55 -4.13
N ILE A 574 -10.86 -39.74 -4.11
CA ILE A 574 -10.95 -38.29 -3.87
C ILE A 574 -11.60 -37.59 -5.04
N VAL A 575 -11.23 -37.91 -6.28
CA VAL A 575 -11.88 -37.35 -7.48
C VAL A 575 -13.37 -37.67 -7.50
N ILE A 576 -13.74 -38.94 -7.20
CA ILE A 576 -15.15 -39.32 -7.12
C ILE A 576 -15.87 -38.62 -5.98
N HIS A 577 -15.25 -38.51 -4.80
CA HIS A 577 -15.86 -37.85 -3.64
C HIS A 577 -16.03 -36.33 -3.85
N THR A 578 -15.05 -35.68 -4.53
CA THR A 578 -15.12 -34.25 -4.86
C THR A 578 -16.20 -34.00 -5.91
N LEU A 579 -16.28 -34.84 -6.94
CA LEU A 579 -17.33 -34.78 -7.97
C LEU A 579 -18.73 -35.09 -7.42
N GLN A 580 -18.84 -35.85 -6.33
CA GLN A 580 -20.13 -36.15 -5.68
C GLN A 580 -20.59 -35.07 -4.70
N LYS A 581 -19.68 -34.27 -4.14
CA LYS A 581 -20.00 -33.22 -3.17
C LYS A 581 -20.35 -31.86 -3.79
N GLU A 582 -19.93 -31.62 -5.03
CA GLU A 582 -20.15 -30.33 -5.68
C GLU A 582 -20.87 -30.56 -7.02
N SER A 583 -22.04 -29.94 -7.16
CA SER A 583 -22.65 -29.66 -8.46
C SER A 583 -21.65 -28.78 -9.23
N ALA A 584 -20.90 -29.37 -10.16
CA ALA A 584 -19.93 -28.82 -11.09
C ALA A 584 -19.27 -27.47 -10.67
N PRO A 585 -18.10 -27.51 -10.03
CA PRO A 585 -17.36 -26.28 -9.77
C PRO A 585 -16.76 -25.71 -11.07
N ASP A 586 -16.69 -24.38 -11.16
CA ASP A 586 -16.18 -23.62 -12.30
C ASP A 586 -14.75 -23.99 -12.77
N TRP A 587 -13.98 -24.72 -11.99
CA TRP A 587 -12.60 -25.13 -12.34
C TRP A 587 -12.52 -26.20 -13.46
N ILE A 588 -13.61 -26.88 -13.80
CA ILE A 588 -13.64 -27.83 -14.95
C ILE A 588 -13.60 -27.07 -16.29
N SER A 589 -13.97 -25.79 -16.30
CA SER A 589 -13.90 -24.91 -17.47
C SER A 589 -12.51 -24.31 -17.69
N ASP A 590 -11.62 -24.37 -16.73
CA ASP A 590 -10.27 -23.83 -16.84
C ASP A 590 -9.37 -24.81 -17.63
N ARG A 591 -9.28 -24.53 -18.95
CA ARG A 591 -8.42 -25.30 -19.88
C ARG A 591 -6.94 -25.35 -19.50
N SER A 592 -6.50 -24.54 -18.50
CA SER A 592 -5.13 -24.56 -17.98
C SER A 592 -4.77 -25.86 -17.26
N LEU A 593 -5.76 -26.66 -16.84
CA LEU A 593 -5.55 -27.96 -16.18
C LEU A 593 -5.46 -29.14 -17.16
N VAL A 594 -5.80 -28.95 -18.44
CA VAL A 594 -5.82 -30.02 -19.45
C VAL A 594 -4.47 -30.15 -20.18
N HIS A 595 -3.55 -29.21 -20.00
CA HIS A 595 -2.24 -29.21 -20.68
C HIS A 595 -1.04 -29.36 -19.72
N VAL A 596 -1.20 -29.97 -18.56
CA VAL A 596 -0.07 -30.39 -17.72
C VAL A 596 -0.18 -31.85 -17.33
#